data_59646f5706d4fc9a11f87bc372b6d0e6
#
_entry.id   59646f5706d4fc9a11f87bc372b6d0e6
#
_cell.length_a   1.000
_cell.length_b   1.000
_cell.length_c   1.000
_cell.angle_alpha   90.00
_cell.angle_beta   90.00
_cell.angle_gamma   90.00
#
_symmetry.space_group_name_H-M   'P 1'
#
loop_
_entity.id
_entity.type
_entity.pdbx_description
1 polymer ?
#
loop_
_entity_poly.entity_id
_entity_poly.type
_entity_poly.pdbx_seq_one_letter_code
_entity_poly.pdbx_strand_id
1 'polypeptide(L)'
;MRKTKGSKTKKTKNSSNEGSVSTFVKSEQFPKIIAVLIAIFIVFSFVSFVSFYWTWFNQDNLDVNNWCGPMGARVADFFISNSFGIASFGFLVLLFLAVLKLFKALINNIGKWIISVLVIMLWLSCFIGFFVVSFPSTFATLDVFAGVVGI
;
A
#
# COMPACT_ATOMS: atom_id res chain seq x y z
N MET A 1 59.95 43.32 12.90
CA MET A 1 58.63 43.00 12.31
C MET A 1 58.31 41.53 12.51
N ARG A 2 57.40 41.22 13.38
CA ARG A 2 57.06 39.86 13.82
C ARG A 2 55.72 39.45 13.15
N LYS A 3 55.74 38.48 12.18
CA LYS A 3 54.52 37.98 11.52
C LYS A 3 53.81 36.98 12.45
N THR A 4 52.61 37.33 12.86
CA THR A 4 51.70 36.46 13.57
C THR A 4 51.07 35.43 12.64
N LYS A 5 51.24 34.16 12.98
CA LYS A 5 50.73 32.98 12.26
C LYS A 5 49.26 32.80 12.69
N GLY A 6 48.32 33.00 11.74
CA GLY A 6 46.90 32.74 11.98
C GLY A 6 46.60 31.26 12.21
N SER A 7 45.92 31.00 13.31
CA SER A 7 45.41 29.69 13.67
C SER A 7 44.25 29.29 12.74
N LYS A 8 44.43 28.23 11.95
CA LYS A 8 43.34 27.59 11.21
C LYS A 8 42.50 26.74 12.13
N THR A 9 41.35 27.22 12.50
CA THR A 9 40.33 26.48 13.23
C THR A 9 39.88 25.27 12.40
N LYS A 10 40.16 24.09 12.91
CA LYS A 10 39.73 22.79 12.35
C LYS A 10 38.21 22.69 12.45
N LYS A 11 37.53 22.78 11.33
CA LYS A 11 36.10 22.45 11.19
C LYS A 11 35.97 20.94 11.29
N THR A 12 35.59 20.46 12.48
CA THR A 12 35.49 19.03 12.81
C THR A 12 34.17 18.47 12.27
N LYS A 13 34.29 17.52 11.38
CA LYS A 13 33.48 16.31 11.20
C LYS A 13 32.00 16.32 11.64
N ASN A 14 31.11 16.58 10.68
CA ASN A 14 29.78 15.98 10.64
C ASN A 14 29.51 15.24 9.31
N SER A 15 30.54 14.95 8.52
CA SER A 15 30.36 14.34 7.18
C SER A 15 30.44 12.80 7.16
N SER A 16 30.62 12.15 8.32
CA SER A 16 30.81 10.68 8.35
C SER A 16 29.50 9.88 8.33
N ASN A 17 28.37 10.47 8.77
CA ASN A 17 27.10 9.75 8.82
C ASN A 17 26.32 9.86 7.50
N GLU A 18 26.39 10.99 6.82
CA GLU A 18 25.68 11.16 5.52
C GLU A 18 26.28 10.27 4.41
N GLY A 19 27.60 10.10 4.42
CA GLY A 19 28.28 9.20 3.48
C GLY A 19 27.92 7.72 3.68
N SER A 20 27.75 7.29 4.92
CA SER A 20 27.39 5.91 5.25
C SER A 20 25.96 5.57 4.85
N VAL A 21 25.01 6.46 5.14
CA VAL A 21 23.59 6.29 4.77
C VAL A 21 23.40 6.30 3.25
N SER A 22 24.05 7.23 2.55
CA SER A 22 23.96 7.31 1.09
C SER A 22 24.57 6.09 0.40
N THR A 23 25.65 5.53 0.95
CA THR A 23 26.28 4.30 0.44
C THR A 23 25.39 3.08 0.68
N PHE A 24 24.73 3.00 1.85
CA PHE A 24 23.80 1.93 2.17
C PHE A 24 22.56 1.95 1.25
N VAL A 25 21.95 3.12 1.06
CA VAL A 25 20.81 3.32 0.15
C VAL A 25 21.15 2.96 -1.29
N LYS A 26 22.41 3.19 -1.71
CA LYS A 26 22.92 2.86 -3.05
C LYS A 26 23.33 1.39 -3.21
N SER A 27 23.38 0.62 -2.12
CA SER A 27 23.69 -0.81 -2.16
C SER A 27 22.56 -1.61 -2.82
N GLU A 28 22.90 -2.68 -3.53
CA GLU A 28 21.91 -3.58 -4.15
C GLU A 28 21.00 -4.31 -3.14
N GLN A 29 21.36 -4.29 -1.87
CA GLN A 29 20.61 -4.94 -0.79
C GLN A 29 19.43 -4.09 -0.32
N PHE A 30 19.52 -2.77 -0.37
CA PHE A 30 18.48 -1.85 0.08
C PHE A 30 17.12 -2.08 -0.61
N PRO A 31 17.05 -2.16 -1.95
CA PRO A 31 15.77 -2.44 -2.63
C PRO A 31 15.22 -3.83 -2.28
N LYS A 32 16.06 -4.82 -2.00
CA LYS A 32 15.62 -6.15 -1.61
C LYS A 32 15.00 -6.15 -0.22
N ILE A 33 15.56 -5.39 0.74
CA ILE A 33 15.00 -5.23 2.09
C ILE A 33 13.61 -4.57 1.99
N ILE A 34 13.49 -3.49 1.23
CA ILE A 34 12.20 -2.82 1.01
C ILE A 34 11.20 -3.78 0.36
N ALA A 35 11.61 -4.56 -0.62
CA ALA A 35 10.75 -5.53 -1.28
C ALA A 35 10.19 -6.58 -0.30
N VAL A 36 11.02 -7.08 0.63
CA VAL A 36 10.59 -8.01 1.67
C VAL A 36 9.59 -7.35 2.63
N LEU A 37 9.83 -6.12 3.06
CA LEU A 37 8.90 -5.37 3.92
C LEU A 37 7.55 -5.16 3.23
N ILE A 38 7.55 -4.78 1.96
CA ILE A 38 6.32 -4.63 1.16
C ILE A 38 5.62 -5.99 1.01
N ALA A 39 6.35 -7.08 0.79
CA ALA A 39 5.77 -8.42 0.69
C ALA A 39 5.05 -8.84 1.99
N ILE A 40 5.66 -8.57 3.14
CA ILE A 40 5.03 -8.81 4.45
C ILE A 40 3.76 -7.97 4.59
N PHE A 41 3.82 -6.69 4.19
CA PHE A 41 2.66 -5.80 4.22
C PHE A 41 1.53 -6.26 3.29
N ILE A 42 1.85 -6.81 2.11
CA ILE A 42 0.87 -7.41 1.19
C ILE A 42 0.13 -8.57 1.87
N VAL A 43 0.88 -9.50 2.49
CA VAL A 43 0.28 -10.65 3.19
C VAL A 43 -0.61 -10.19 4.35
N PHE A 44 -0.12 -9.25 5.17
CA PHE A 44 -0.89 -8.64 6.26
C PHE A 44 -2.19 -8.00 5.76
N SER A 45 -2.12 -7.18 4.72
CA SER A 45 -3.28 -6.49 4.15
C SER A 45 -4.25 -7.47 3.49
N PHE A 46 -3.74 -8.51 2.81
CA PHE A 46 -4.57 -9.56 2.22
C PHE A 46 -5.40 -10.30 3.28
N VAL A 47 -4.76 -10.78 4.35
CA VAL A 47 -5.44 -11.45 5.47
C VAL A 47 -6.45 -10.50 6.13
N SER A 48 -6.08 -9.23 6.29
CA SER A 48 -6.96 -8.21 6.85
C SER A 48 -8.21 -7.96 6.00
N PHE A 49 -8.07 -7.89 4.68
CA PHE A 49 -9.18 -7.68 3.75
C PHE A 49 -10.10 -8.91 3.70
N VAL A 50 -9.54 -10.11 3.63
CA VAL A 50 -10.31 -11.36 3.67
C VAL A 50 -11.08 -11.47 4.99
N SER A 51 -10.43 -11.18 6.11
CA SER A 51 -11.07 -11.19 7.43
C SER A 51 -12.18 -10.16 7.55
N PHE A 52 -12.02 -8.97 6.96
CA PHE A 52 -13.05 -7.93 6.94
C PHE A 52 -14.31 -8.43 6.24
N TYR A 53 -14.20 -8.99 5.04
CA TYR A 53 -15.35 -9.54 4.32
C TYR A 53 -15.96 -10.75 5.01
N TRP A 54 -15.13 -11.64 5.58
CA TRP A 54 -15.63 -12.79 6.34
C TRP A 54 -16.45 -12.38 7.54
N THR A 55 -15.99 -11.39 8.28
CA THR A 55 -16.69 -10.84 9.45
C THR A 55 -17.97 -10.13 9.03
N TRP A 56 -17.93 -9.34 7.94
CA TRP A 56 -19.09 -8.67 7.38
C TRP A 56 -20.23 -9.62 7.04
N PHE A 57 -19.95 -10.77 6.44
CA PHE A 57 -20.98 -11.75 6.08
C PHE A 57 -21.52 -12.54 7.26
N ASN A 58 -20.77 -12.67 8.36
CA ASN A 58 -21.10 -13.60 9.45
C ASN A 58 -21.54 -12.92 10.75
N GLN A 59 -21.58 -11.59 10.83
CA GLN A 59 -21.91 -10.89 12.07
C GLN A 59 -23.11 -9.94 11.93
N ASP A 60 -24.13 -10.17 12.78
CA ASP A 60 -25.23 -9.25 13.01
C ASP A 60 -24.84 -8.07 13.94
N ASN A 61 -23.61 -8.04 14.48
CA ASN A 61 -23.14 -7.03 15.42
C ASN A 61 -21.78 -6.44 14.98
N LEU A 62 -21.69 -5.11 15.10
CA LEU A 62 -20.61 -4.23 14.65
C LEU A 62 -19.24 -4.39 15.35
N ASP A 63 -19.01 -5.42 16.14
CA ASP A 63 -17.70 -5.71 16.70
C ASP A 63 -16.80 -6.34 15.64
N VAL A 64 -16.02 -5.48 14.96
CA VAL A 64 -15.09 -5.85 13.89
C VAL A 64 -13.95 -6.70 14.45
N ASN A 65 -14.18 -8.00 14.54
CA ASN A 65 -13.17 -8.96 14.96
C ASN A 65 -12.27 -9.35 13.76
N ASN A 66 -11.33 -8.47 13.42
CA ASN A 66 -10.38 -8.73 12.35
C ASN A 66 -9.25 -9.64 12.83
N TRP A 67 -8.88 -10.65 12.05
CA TRP A 67 -7.81 -11.61 12.38
C TRP A 67 -6.45 -10.94 12.57
N CYS A 68 -6.24 -9.78 11.96
CA CYS A 68 -5.05 -8.95 12.13
C CYS A 68 -5.20 -7.92 13.27
N GLY A 69 -6.23 -8.06 14.12
CA GLY A 69 -6.50 -7.16 15.24
C GLY A 69 -6.96 -5.76 14.81
N PRO A 70 -6.94 -4.76 15.75
CA PRO A 70 -7.46 -3.43 15.49
C PRO A 70 -6.75 -2.67 14.36
N MET A 71 -5.45 -2.94 14.15
CA MET A 71 -4.69 -2.33 13.06
C MET A 71 -5.15 -2.86 11.70
N GLY A 72 -5.34 -4.19 11.60
CA GLY A 72 -5.89 -4.81 10.39
C GLY A 72 -7.29 -4.31 10.07
N ALA A 73 -8.15 -4.19 11.09
CA ALA A 73 -9.48 -3.63 10.93
C ALA A 73 -9.46 -2.22 10.33
N ARG A 74 -8.61 -1.33 10.86
CA ARG A 74 -8.47 0.05 10.34
C ARG A 74 -7.94 0.09 8.91
N VAL A 75 -6.95 -0.75 8.59
CA VAL A 75 -6.39 -0.84 7.23
C VAL A 75 -7.47 -1.33 6.27
N ALA A 76 -8.19 -2.39 6.62
CA ALA A 76 -9.26 -2.91 5.79
C ALA A 76 -10.39 -1.89 5.60
N ASP A 77 -10.87 -1.27 6.67
CA ASP A 77 -11.91 -0.25 6.63
C ASP A 77 -11.51 0.94 5.75
N PHE A 78 -10.28 1.44 5.88
CA PHE A 78 -9.79 2.54 5.05
C PHE A 78 -9.81 2.19 3.55
N PHE A 79 -9.30 1.01 3.17
CA PHE A 79 -9.21 0.62 1.76
C PHE A 79 -10.53 0.11 1.20
N ILE A 80 -11.35 -0.55 2.00
CA ILE A 80 -12.61 -1.16 1.55
C ILE A 80 -13.74 -0.16 1.68
N SER A 81 -14.07 0.29 2.91
CA SER A 81 -15.23 1.16 3.14
C SER A 81 -15.01 2.58 2.61
N ASN A 82 -13.81 3.15 2.84
CA ASN A 82 -13.54 4.56 2.53
C ASN A 82 -12.85 4.79 1.18
N SER A 83 -12.61 3.75 0.37
CA SER A 83 -11.94 3.91 -0.93
C SER A 83 -12.67 3.13 -2.03
N PHE A 84 -12.11 2.03 -2.49
CA PHE A 84 -12.52 1.35 -3.71
C PHE A 84 -13.39 0.09 -3.49
N GLY A 85 -13.80 -0.20 -2.27
CA GLY A 85 -14.55 -1.41 -1.97
C GLY A 85 -13.75 -2.68 -2.29
N ILE A 86 -14.38 -3.65 -2.96
CA ILE A 86 -13.71 -4.89 -3.36
C ILE A 86 -12.55 -4.66 -4.34
N ALA A 87 -12.58 -3.58 -5.13
CA ALA A 87 -11.49 -3.24 -6.04
C ALA A 87 -10.17 -2.90 -5.32
N SER A 88 -10.20 -2.70 -3.98
CA SER A 88 -9.01 -2.49 -3.15
C SER A 88 -8.03 -3.68 -3.20
N PHE A 89 -8.48 -4.88 -3.53
CA PHE A 89 -7.57 -6.00 -3.81
C PHE A 89 -6.61 -5.70 -4.98
N GLY A 90 -7.01 -4.87 -5.93
CA GLY A 90 -6.13 -4.39 -7.00
C GLY A 90 -4.94 -3.59 -6.47
N PHE A 91 -5.08 -2.89 -5.32
CA PHE A 91 -3.95 -2.23 -4.67
C PHE A 91 -2.87 -3.22 -4.23
N LEU A 92 -3.27 -4.40 -3.74
CA LEU A 92 -2.31 -5.47 -3.40
C LEU A 92 -1.57 -5.98 -4.64
N VAL A 93 -2.28 -6.06 -5.79
CA VAL A 93 -1.64 -6.41 -7.08
C VAL A 93 -0.63 -5.35 -7.49
N LEU A 94 -0.92 -4.05 -7.31
CA LEU A 94 0.03 -2.97 -7.59
C LEU A 94 1.28 -3.05 -6.70
N LEU A 95 1.10 -3.30 -5.41
CA LEU A 95 2.22 -3.52 -4.49
C LEU A 95 3.04 -4.76 -4.89
N PHE A 96 2.39 -5.83 -5.30
CA PHE A 96 3.07 -7.03 -5.78
C PHE A 96 3.89 -6.76 -7.05
N LEU A 97 3.36 -6.00 -8.01
CA LEU A 97 4.13 -5.56 -9.18
C LEU A 97 5.34 -4.69 -8.79
N ALA A 98 5.19 -3.84 -7.76
CA ALA A 98 6.29 -3.06 -7.23
C ALA A 98 7.38 -3.97 -6.63
N VAL A 99 7.00 -4.98 -5.85
CA VAL A 99 7.95 -5.99 -5.31
C VAL A 99 8.70 -6.69 -6.43
N LEU A 100 8.00 -7.16 -7.47
CA LEU A 100 8.63 -7.82 -8.62
C LEU A 100 9.63 -6.90 -9.33
N LYS A 101 9.31 -5.61 -9.45
CA LYS A 101 10.22 -4.61 -10.01
C LYS A 101 11.47 -4.41 -9.14
N LEU A 102 11.31 -4.39 -7.81
CA LEU A 102 12.44 -4.24 -6.88
C LEU A 102 13.37 -5.45 -6.92
N PHE A 103 12.82 -6.65 -7.12
CA PHE A 103 13.62 -7.87 -7.32
C PHE A 103 14.25 -7.97 -8.71
N LYS A 104 14.13 -6.91 -9.54
CA LYS A 104 14.62 -6.92 -10.94
C LYS A 104 14.05 -8.09 -11.76
N ALA A 105 12.86 -8.58 -11.42
CA ALA A 105 12.20 -9.59 -12.23
C ALA A 105 11.98 -9.06 -13.66
N LEU A 106 12.30 -9.90 -14.65
CA LEU A 106 12.21 -9.55 -16.08
C LEU A 106 10.75 -9.50 -16.54
N ILE A 107 10.00 -8.52 -16.04
CA ILE A 107 8.65 -8.26 -16.52
C ILE A 107 8.72 -7.19 -17.59
N ASN A 108 8.47 -7.61 -18.82
CA ASN A 108 8.39 -6.67 -19.94
C ASN A 108 7.15 -5.77 -19.78
N ASN A 109 7.34 -4.46 -19.99
CA ASN A 109 6.26 -3.46 -19.99
C ASN A 109 5.47 -3.35 -18.65
N ILE A 110 6.13 -3.41 -17.49
CA ILE A 110 5.49 -3.30 -16.16
C ILE A 110 4.59 -2.06 -16.03
N GLY A 111 4.90 -0.95 -16.73
CA GLY A 111 4.07 0.25 -16.76
C GLY A 111 2.68 0.00 -17.35
N LYS A 112 2.57 -0.83 -18.38
CA LYS A 112 1.28 -1.20 -18.98
C LYS A 112 0.44 -2.02 -17.99
N TRP A 113 1.07 -2.92 -17.25
CA TRP A 113 0.39 -3.70 -16.23
C TRP A 113 -0.14 -2.82 -15.09
N ILE A 114 0.65 -1.85 -14.63
CA ILE A 114 0.22 -0.89 -13.59
C ILE A 114 -1.00 -0.10 -14.07
N ILE A 115 -0.95 0.47 -15.27
CA ILE A 115 -2.06 1.23 -15.85
C ILE A 115 -3.30 0.33 -16.01
N SER A 116 -3.12 -0.89 -16.51
CA SER A 116 -4.23 -1.84 -16.67
C SER A 116 -4.91 -2.17 -15.34
N VAL A 117 -4.15 -2.43 -14.28
CA VAL A 117 -4.70 -2.70 -12.95
C VAL A 117 -5.46 -1.49 -12.41
N LEU A 118 -4.92 -0.27 -12.56
CA LEU A 118 -5.60 0.96 -12.13
C LEU A 118 -6.93 1.18 -12.86
N VAL A 119 -6.94 0.98 -14.18
CA VAL A 119 -8.16 1.12 -14.99
C VAL A 119 -9.20 0.08 -14.57
N ILE A 120 -8.78 -1.17 -14.35
CA ILE A 120 -9.67 -2.25 -13.91
C ILE A 120 -10.23 -1.95 -12.50
N MET A 121 -9.41 -1.45 -11.57
CA MET A 121 -9.85 -1.05 -10.23
C MET A 121 -10.96 0.00 -10.28
N LEU A 122 -10.72 1.09 -11.02
CA LEU A 122 -11.69 2.17 -11.17
C LEU A 122 -12.96 1.68 -11.86
N TRP A 123 -12.81 0.93 -12.94
CA TRP A 123 -13.95 0.37 -13.66
C TRP A 123 -14.79 -0.57 -12.78
N LEU A 124 -14.13 -1.46 -12.04
CA LEU A 124 -14.81 -2.40 -11.16
C LEU A 124 -15.55 -1.69 -10.02
N SER A 125 -14.93 -0.67 -9.39
CA SER A 125 -15.56 0.12 -8.34
C SER A 125 -16.80 0.85 -8.86
N CYS A 126 -16.69 1.56 -9.99
CA CYS A 126 -17.82 2.24 -10.60
C CYS A 126 -18.91 1.27 -11.09
N PHE A 127 -18.53 0.11 -11.62
CA PHE A 127 -19.46 -0.91 -12.07
C PHE A 127 -20.33 -1.44 -10.92
N ILE A 128 -19.69 -1.80 -9.80
CA ILE A 128 -20.42 -2.27 -8.62
C ILE A 128 -21.29 -1.15 -8.05
N GLY A 129 -20.77 0.08 -7.96
CA GLY A 129 -21.54 1.24 -7.49
C GLY A 129 -22.77 1.51 -8.33
N PHE A 130 -22.67 1.37 -9.66
CA PHE A 130 -23.82 1.48 -10.55
C PHE A 130 -24.93 0.46 -10.21
N PHE A 131 -24.58 -0.78 -9.91
CA PHE A 131 -25.56 -1.80 -9.51
C PHE A 131 -26.18 -1.51 -8.15
N VAL A 132 -25.38 -1.08 -7.16
CA VAL A 132 -25.87 -0.73 -5.83
C VAL A 132 -26.88 0.41 -5.92
N VAL A 133 -26.58 1.45 -6.69
CA VAL A 133 -27.47 2.62 -6.86
C VAL A 133 -28.70 2.30 -7.70
N SER A 134 -28.56 1.46 -8.74
CA SER A 134 -29.67 1.13 -9.65
C SER A 134 -30.70 0.16 -9.05
N PHE A 135 -30.26 -0.68 -8.10
CA PHE A 135 -31.12 -1.71 -7.50
C PHE A 135 -31.03 -1.70 -5.97
N PRO A 136 -31.42 -0.60 -5.31
CA PRO A 136 -31.21 -0.43 -3.87
C PRO A 136 -31.94 -1.48 -3.02
N SER A 137 -33.10 -1.97 -3.46
CA SER A 137 -33.85 -3.02 -2.74
C SER A 137 -33.18 -4.39 -2.72
N THR A 138 -32.35 -4.68 -3.70
CA THR A 138 -31.68 -5.99 -3.86
C THR A 138 -30.24 -5.96 -3.34
N PHE A 139 -29.57 -4.81 -3.43
CA PHE A 139 -28.13 -4.65 -3.21
C PHE A 139 -27.77 -3.66 -2.09
N ALA A 140 -28.74 -3.24 -1.26
CA ALA A 140 -28.50 -2.27 -0.19
C ALA A 140 -27.43 -2.69 0.83
N THR A 141 -27.16 -4.00 0.94
CA THR A 141 -26.10 -4.54 1.81
C THR A 141 -24.73 -4.60 1.12
N LEU A 142 -24.66 -4.28 -0.16
CA LEU A 142 -23.43 -4.40 -0.98
C LEU A 142 -22.73 -3.05 -1.22
N ASP A 143 -23.17 -1.98 -0.61
CA ASP A 143 -22.54 -0.65 -0.68
C ASP A 143 -21.07 -0.66 -0.27
N VAL A 144 -20.71 -1.47 0.73
CA VAL A 144 -19.31 -1.69 1.14
C VAL A 144 -18.44 -2.25 0.01
N PHE A 145 -19.02 -3.01 -0.92
CA PHE A 145 -18.25 -3.56 -2.06
C PHE A 145 -17.90 -2.50 -3.11
N ALA A 146 -18.72 -1.48 -3.24
CA ALA A 146 -18.46 -0.37 -4.15
C ALA A 146 -17.41 0.60 -3.57
N GLY A 147 -17.38 0.77 -2.23
CA GLY A 147 -16.60 1.79 -1.56
C GLY A 147 -17.06 3.20 -1.93
N VAL A 148 -16.41 4.21 -1.34
CA VAL A 148 -16.76 5.63 -1.58
C VAL A 148 -16.54 6.05 -3.03
N VAL A 149 -15.57 5.47 -3.72
CA VAL A 149 -15.26 5.84 -5.13
C VAL A 149 -16.29 5.28 -6.12
N GLY A 150 -16.98 4.19 -5.76
CA GLY A 150 -17.99 3.57 -6.61
C GLY A 150 -19.40 4.16 -6.46
N ILE A 151 -19.65 4.89 -5.39
CA ILE A 151 -20.94 5.52 -5.08
C ILE A 151 -20.86 7.01 -5.40
#